data_bd98683597ef2d2c6dd3c2ff00ef4499
#
_entry.id   bd98683597ef2d2c6dd3c2ff00ef4499
#
_cell.length_a   1.000
_cell.length_b   1.000
_cell.length_c   1.000
_cell.angle_alpha   90.00
_cell.angle_beta   90.00
_cell.angle_gamma   90.00
#
_symmetry.space_group_name_H-M   'P 1'
#
loop_
_entity.id
_entity.type
_entity.pdbx_description
1 polymer ?
#
loop_
_entity_poly.entity_id
_entity_poly.type
_entity_poly.pdbx_seq_one_letter_code
_entity_poly.pdbx_strand_id
1 'polypeptide(L)'
;GYACDETPELMPLPISLAHRLAIQLAKVRHENVLNYLLPDGKTQVSIDYEKGLPVSINTILISTQHNPEIDGMTNEEEIRQRIKEDLWTHVVIPATEDLEIKPNIHTTRFLVNPTGKFVVGGPQGDAGLTGRKIIVDTYGGYARHGGGAFSGKDPTKVDRSAAYAARYVAKSIVKAKLAKKAEVQLSYAIGVAKPISILVETFDTGVISQANLTELIKKYFDLRPAAIIKEFDLRNLPKKMGGKFFRKTASYGHFGRRDLDLPWEKVEEKAAQLAEASKVFL
;
A
#
# COMPACT_ATOMS: atom_id res chain seq x y z
N GLY A 1 5.02 -10.50 -3.36
CA GLY A 1 5.63 -9.31 -2.75
C GLY A 1 6.23 -8.40 -3.78
N TYR A 2 6.15 -7.08 -3.55
CA TYR A 2 6.70 -6.09 -4.48
C TYR A 2 7.38 -4.94 -3.75
N ALA A 3 8.37 -4.32 -4.37
CA ALA A 3 8.98 -3.06 -3.95
C ALA A 3 9.55 -2.33 -5.17
N CYS A 4 9.59 -1.00 -5.12
CA CYS A 4 10.24 -0.14 -6.09
C CYS A 4 10.76 1.12 -5.40
N ASP A 5 11.70 1.83 -6.07
CA ASP A 5 12.36 3.01 -5.54
C ASP A 5 11.62 4.33 -5.82
N GLU A 6 10.29 4.27 -6.02
CA GLU A 6 9.47 5.44 -6.36
C GLU A 6 9.07 6.28 -5.13
N THR A 7 9.09 5.71 -3.93
CA THR A 7 8.74 6.39 -2.68
C THR A 7 9.71 6.00 -1.55
N PRO A 8 9.84 6.80 -0.48
CA PRO A 8 10.72 6.47 0.64
C PRO A 8 10.40 5.13 1.32
N GLU A 9 9.13 4.73 1.34
CA GLU A 9 8.67 3.44 1.84
C GLU A 9 8.86 2.28 0.85
N LEU A 10 9.41 2.57 -0.34
CA LEU A 10 9.63 1.61 -1.44
C LEU A 10 8.34 0.96 -1.94
N MET A 11 7.31 1.78 -2.12
CA MET A 11 6.01 1.42 -2.70
C MET A 11 5.80 2.11 -4.04
N PRO A 12 4.94 1.56 -4.92
CA PRO A 12 4.49 2.27 -6.10
C PRO A 12 3.79 3.58 -5.74
N LEU A 13 4.15 4.67 -6.41
CA LEU A 13 3.63 6.01 -6.12
C LEU A 13 2.09 6.09 -6.20
N PRO A 14 1.39 5.47 -7.18
CA PRO A 14 -0.06 5.59 -7.28
C PRO A 14 -0.79 5.10 -6.03
N ILE A 15 -0.48 3.89 -5.54
CA ILE A 15 -1.14 3.35 -4.35
C ILE A 15 -0.69 4.04 -3.06
N SER A 16 0.58 4.42 -2.96
CA SER A 16 1.09 5.17 -1.81
C SER A 16 0.33 6.50 -1.69
N LEU A 17 0.19 7.25 -2.78
CA LEU A 17 -0.55 8.51 -2.76
C LEU A 17 -2.06 8.30 -2.51
N ALA A 18 -2.67 7.29 -3.10
CA ALA A 18 -4.08 6.97 -2.84
C ALA A 18 -4.33 6.69 -1.35
N HIS A 19 -3.46 5.94 -0.68
CA HIS A 19 -3.54 5.70 0.75
C HIS A 19 -3.33 6.97 1.58
N ARG A 20 -2.37 7.82 1.23
CA ARG A 20 -2.13 9.11 1.90
C ARG A 20 -3.34 10.02 1.82
N LEU A 21 -3.97 10.12 0.65
CA LEU A 21 -5.22 10.86 0.46
C LEU A 21 -6.34 10.31 1.33
N ALA A 22 -6.51 8.99 1.41
CA ALA A 22 -7.54 8.35 2.24
C ALA A 22 -7.30 8.56 3.74
N ILE A 23 -6.04 8.50 4.20
CA ILE A 23 -5.66 8.80 5.58
C ILE A 23 -5.95 10.27 5.91
N GLN A 24 -5.56 11.19 5.04
CA GLN A 24 -5.78 12.62 5.24
C GLN A 24 -7.28 12.97 5.22
N LEU A 25 -8.06 12.35 4.31
CA LEU A 25 -9.52 12.49 4.27
C LEU A 25 -10.18 12.06 5.59
N ALA A 26 -9.75 10.92 6.15
CA ALA A 26 -10.23 10.46 7.45
C ALA A 26 -9.81 11.41 8.58
N LYS A 27 -8.58 11.93 8.54
CA LYS A 27 -8.03 12.85 9.53
C LYS A 27 -8.85 14.15 9.61
N VAL A 28 -9.09 14.84 8.49
CA VAL A 28 -9.85 16.11 8.49
C VAL A 28 -11.28 15.93 8.96
N ARG A 29 -11.88 14.76 8.75
CA ARG A 29 -13.20 14.40 9.30
C ARG A 29 -13.15 14.17 10.82
N HIS A 30 -12.17 13.39 11.31
CA HIS A 30 -12.04 13.09 12.75
C HIS A 30 -11.67 14.32 13.59
N GLU A 31 -10.90 15.23 13.02
CA GLU A 31 -10.49 16.49 13.65
C GLU A 31 -11.54 17.60 13.47
N ASN A 32 -12.70 17.31 12.86
CA ASN A 32 -13.78 18.26 12.55
C ASN A 32 -13.33 19.49 11.75
N VAL A 33 -12.26 19.37 10.95
CA VAL A 33 -11.84 20.42 10.02
C VAL A 33 -12.87 20.58 8.90
N LEU A 34 -13.37 19.44 8.39
CA LEU A 34 -14.47 19.37 7.43
C LEU A 34 -15.61 18.56 8.08
N ASN A 35 -16.42 19.22 8.90
CA ASN A 35 -17.43 18.61 9.75
C ASN A 35 -18.64 18.01 9.00
N TYR A 36 -18.80 18.34 7.74
CA TYR A 36 -19.85 17.81 6.86
C TYR A 36 -19.48 16.48 6.20
N LEU A 37 -18.21 16.04 6.30
CA LEU A 37 -17.77 14.76 5.74
C LEU A 37 -18.26 13.58 6.60
N LEU A 38 -18.71 12.54 5.93
CA LEU A 38 -19.16 11.28 6.53
C LEU A 38 -18.15 10.14 6.24
N PRO A 39 -18.31 8.96 6.92
CA PRO A 39 -17.23 7.96 6.95
C PRO A 39 -16.86 7.30 5.63
N ASP A 40 -17.78 7.19 4.66
CA ASP A 40 -17.49 6.49 3.41
C ASP A 40 -16.69 7.37 2.45
N GLY A 41 -15.63 6.80 1.88
CA GLY A 41 -14.78 7.51 0.95
C GLY A 41 -13.88 6.58 0.13
N LYS A 42 -13.55 7.02 -1.07
CA LYS A 42 -12.65 6.33 -2.00
C LYS A 42 -11.68 7.33 -2.60
N THR A 43 -10.45 6.88 -2.82
CA THR A 43 -9.42 7.66 -3.49
C THR A 43 -8.83 6.85 -4.64
N GLN A 44 -8.56 7.51 -5.75
CA GLN A 44 -7.89 6.92 -6.89
C GLN A 44 -6.89 7.91 -7.46
N VAL A 45 -5.73 7.41 -7.91
CA VAL A 45 -4.65 8.23 -8.46
C VAL A 45 -4.16 7.62 -9.76
N SER A 46 -3.95 8.47 -10.77
CA SER A 46 -3.24 8.13 -11.99
C SER A 46 -1.97 8.95 -12.09
N ILE A 47 -0.86 8.30 -12.41
CA ILE A 47 0.47 8.89 -12.56
C ILE A 47 0.93 8.67 -13.99
N ASP A 48 1.51 9.69 -14.60
CA ASP A 48 2.20 9.56 -15.88
C ASP A 48 3.62 9.07 -15.66
N TYR A 49 4.06 8.14 -16.50
CA TYR A 49 5.39 7.55 -16.44
C TYR A 49 6.14 7.78 -17.74
N GLU A 50 7.40 8.19 -17.66
CA GLU A 50 8.34 8.24 -18.78
C GLU A 50 9.54 7.34 -18.48
N LYS A 51 9.86 6.44 -19.40
CA LYS A 51 10.97 5.47 -19.25
C LYS A 51 10.95 4.72 -17.91
N GLY A 52 9.73 4.43 -17.40
CA GLY A 52 9.52 3.70 -16.17
C GLY A 52 9.69 4.50 -14.88
N LEU A 53 9.84 5.83 -14.98
CA LEU A 53 9.89 6.76 -13.83
C LEU A 53 8.62 7.62 -13.79
N PRO A 54 8.05 7.88 -12.60
CA PRO A 54 6.90 8.75 -12.45
C PRO A 54 7.30 10.21 -12.78
N VAL A 55 6.51 10.92 -13.58
CA VAL A 55 6.82 12.29 -14.04
C VAL A 55 5.76 13.31 -13.65
N SER A 56 4.49 12.93 -13.57
CA SER A 56 3.41 13.83 -13.18
C SER A 56 2.23 13.11 -12.54
N ILE A 57 1.48 13.84 -11.72
CA ILE A 57 0.19 13.39 -11.19
C ILE A 57 -0.89 13.79 -12.20
N ASN A 58 -1.34 12.84 -13.01
CA ASN A 58 -2.33 13.06 -14.06
C ASN A 58 -3.72 13.32 -13.49
N THR A 59 -4.21 12.35 -12.66
CA THR A 59 -5.57 12.42 -12.13
C THR A 59 -5.59 12.06 -10.64
N ILE A 60 -6.34 12.85 -9.86
CA ILE A 60 -6.76 12.53 -8.51
C ILE A 60 -8.29 12.48 -8.50
N LEU A 61 -8.86 11.35 -8.05
CA LEU A 61 -10.29 11.22 -7.80
C LEU A 61 -10.52 10.95 -6.33
N ILE A 62 -11.42 11.74 -5.72
CA ILE A 62 -11.92 11.52 -4.36
C ILE A 62 -13.44 11.45 -4.41
N SER A 63 -14.00 10.31 -4.02
CA SER A 63 -15.42 10.19 -3.73
C SER A 63 -15.59 10.14 -2.21
N THR A 64 -16.38 11.04 -1.66
CA THR A 64 -16.56 11.15 -0.21
C THR A 64 -18.02 11.39 0.15
N GLN A 65 -18.49 10.64 1.12
CA GLN A 65 -19.82 10.81 1.68
C GLN A 65 -19.87 12.14 2.45
N HIS A 66 -20.97 12.85 2.34
CA HIS A 66 -21.18 14.16 2.95
C HIS A 66 -22.62 14.38 3.39
N ASN A 67 -22.86 15.38 4.23
CA ASN A 67 -24.21 15.82 4.60
C ASN A 67 -24.97 16.33 3.36
N PRO A 68 -26.30 16.17 3.32
CA PRO A 68 -27.13 16.66 2.22
C PRO A 68 -27.15 18.17 2.07
N GLU A 69 -26.80 18.89 3.14
CA GLU A 69 -26.69 20.34 3.24
C GLU A 69 -25.36 20.72 3.88
N ILE A 70 -24.69 21.75 3.36
CA ILE A 70 -23.43 22.28 3.87
C ILE A 70 -23.57 23.79 3.99
N ASP A 71 -23.48 24.33 5.22
CA ASP A 71 -23.56 25.77 5.51
C ASP A 71 -24.78 26.48 4.86
N GLY A 72 -25.94 25.82 4.85
CA GLY A 72 -27.19 26.31 4.22
C GLY A 72 -27.27 26.08 2.71
N MET A 73 -26.22 25.59 2.06
CA MET A 73 -26.24 25.22 0.65
C MET A 73 -26.97 23.88 0.45
N THR A 74 -27.93 23.86 -0.47
CA THR A 74 -28.69 22.65 -0.87
C THR A 74 -28.51 22.32 -2.35
N ASN A 75 -27.97 23.25 -3.14
CA ASN A 75 -27.68 23.06 -4.55
C ASN A 75 -26.50 22.09 -4.73
N GLU A 76 -26.70 21.08 -5.56
CA GLU A 76 -25.74 19.99 -5.74
C GLU A 76 -24.40 20.47 -6.31
N GLU A 77 -24.43 21.37 -7.30
CA GLU A 77 -23.22 21.89 -7.92
C GLU A 77 -22.44 22.80 -6.98
N GLU A 78 -23.10 23.64 -6.20
CA GLU A 78 -22.47 24.49 -5.19
C GLU A 78 -21.82 23.63 -4.09
N ILE A 79 -22.52 22.60 -3.58
CA ILE A 79 -21.99 21.65 -2.62
C ILE A 79 -20.75 20.94 -3.19
N ARG A 80 -20.82 20.44 -4.42
CA ARG A 80 -19.71 19.74 -5.05
C ARG A 80 -18.50 20.64 -5.24
N GLN A 81 -18.71 21.88 -5.67
CA GLN A 81 -17.64 22.87 -5.82
C GLN A 81 -16.99 23.20 -4.47
N ARG A 82 -17.78 23.41 -3.44
CA ARG A 82 -17.29 23.65 -2.07
C ARG A 82 -16.45 22.46 -1.58
N ILE A 83 -16.96 21.23 -1.71
CA ILE A 83 -16.20 20.02 -1.34
C ILE A 83 -14.90 19.93 -2.13
N LYS A 84 -14.90 20.26 -3.42
CA LYS A 84 -13.72 20.20 -4.27
C LYS A 84 -12.63 21.17 -3.81
N GLU A 85 -12.98 22.39 -3.48
CA GLU A 85 -12.05 23.42 -2.96
C GLU A 85 -11.48 23.03 -1.58
N ASP A 86 -12.33 22.59 -0.68
CA ASP A 86 -11.94 22.16 0.66
C ASP A 86 -11.04 20.92 0.62
N LEU A 87 -11.35 19.92 -0.21
CA LEU A 87 -10.52 18.72 -0.37
C LEU A 87 -9.16 19.04 -1.00
N TRP A 88 -9.11 19.98 -1.96
CA TRP A 88 -7.83 20.40 -2.52
C TRP A 88 -6.93 20.97 -1.43
N THR A 89 -7.47 21.90 -0.64
CA THR A 89 -6.72 22.62 0.40
C THR A 89 -6.35 21.74 1.59
N HIS A 90 -7.31 20.97 2.09
CA HIS A 90 -7.15 20.26 3.36
C HIS A 90 -6.76 18.78 3.22
N VAL A 91 -6.89 18.22 2.02
CA VAL A 91 -6.57 16.80 1.77
C VAL A 91 -5.45 16.64 0.76
N VAL A 92 -5.57 17.21 -0.45
CA VAL A 92 -4.60 16.99 -1.54
C VAL A 92 -3.25 17.61 -1.21
N ILE A 93 -3.23 18.91 -0.87
CA ILE A 93 -1.98 19.62 -0.56
C ILE A 93 -1.23 18.94 0.60
N PRO A 94 -1.83 18.69 1.79
CA PRO A 94 -1.13 18.04 2.89
C PRO A 94 -0.68 16.60 2.59
N ALA A 95 -1.48 15.82 1.85
CA ALA A 95 -1.12 14.45 1.51
C ALA A 95 0.08 14.35 0.54
N THR A 96 0.42 15.43 -0.15
CA THR A 96 1.49 15.50 -1.15
C THR A 96 2.68 16.34 -0.74
N GLU A 97 2.68 16.89 0.48
CA GLU A 97 3.67 17.89 0.93
C GLU A 97 5.12 17.41 0.81
N ASP A 98 5.39 16.14 1.14
CA ASP A 98 6.73 15.53 1.13
C ASP A 98 7.07 14.79 -0.18
N LEU A 99 6.21 14.82 -1.19
CA LEU A 99 6.49 14.22 -2.49
C LEU A 99 7.36 15.13 -3.35
N GLU A 100 8.22 14.54 -4.18
CA GLU A 100 8.99 15.26 -5.19
C GLU A 100 8.07 15.75 -6.32
N ILE A 101 7.11 14.90 -6.73
CA ILE A 101 6.13 15.22 -7.76
C ILE A 101 4.87 15.76 -7.08
N LYS A 102 4.56 17.03 -7.35
CA LYS A 102 3.40 17.73 -6.78
C LYS A 102 2.22 17.74 -7.75
N PRO A 103 0.97 17.65 -7.25
CA PRO A 103 -0.18 17.95 -8.09
C PRO A 103 -0.19 19.45 -8.42
N ASN A 104 -0.65 19.78 -9.62
CA ASN A 104 -0.83 21.14 -10.07
C ASN A 104 -2.30 21.39 -10.38
N ILE A 105 -2.91 22.38 -9.75
CA ILE A 105 -4.34 22.67 -9.87
C ILE A 105 -4.80 22.96 -11.32
N HIS A 106 -3.88 23.38 -12.19
CA HIS A 106 -4.17 23.71 -13.59
C HIS A 106 -3.97 22.53 -14.55
N THR A 107 -3.14 21.53 -14.18
CA THR A 107 -2.80 20.39 -15.04
C THR A 107 -3.26 19.05 -14.51
N THR A 108 -3.34 18.88 -13.19
CA THR A 108 -3.86 17.66 -12.57
C THR A 108 -5.38 17.64 -12.69
N ARG A 109 -5.93 16.59 -13.30
CA ARG A 109 -7.38 16.39 -13.37
C ARG A 109 -7.92 16.02 -12.00
N PHE A 110 -8.52 16.98 -11.28
CA PHE A 110 -9.10 16.71 -9.96
C PHE A 110 -10.60 16.49 -10.05
N LEU A 111 -11.05 15.28 -9.71
CA LEU A 111 -12.44 14.83 -9.76
C LEU A 111 -12.96 14.58 -8.33
N VAL A 112 -14.11 15.16 -8.01
CA VAL A 112 -14.79 14.99 -6.73
C VAL A 112 -16.24 14.60 -6.98
N ASN A 113 -16.68 13.48 -6.39
CA ASN A 113 -18.06 12.97 -6.50
C ASN A 113 -18.62 13.10 -7.93
N PRO A 114 -17.97 12.52 -8.97
CA PRO A 114 -18.31 12.79 -10.36
C PRO A 114 -19.72 12.31 -10.77
N THR A 115 -20.34 11.46 -9.97
CA THR A 115 -21.73 10.97 -10.19
C THR A 115 -22.79 11.81 -9.46
N GLY A 116 -22.39 12.90 -8.80
CA GLY A 116 -23.28 13.77 -8.05
C GLY A 116 -23.22 13.57 -6.54
N LYS A 117 -24.35 13.78 -5.86
CA LYS A 117 -24.46 13.68 -4.40
C LYS A 117 -24.05 12.31 -3.87
N PHE A 118 -23.25 12.30 -2.80
CA PHE A 118 -22.88 11.08 -2.08
C PHE A 118 -23.31 11.19 -0.62
N VAL A 119 -24.63 11.11 -0.38
CA VAL A 119 -25.25 11.24 0.95
C VAL A 119 -25.47 9.87 1.60
N VAL A 120 -25.86 8.85 0.81
CA VAL A 120 -26.03 7.48 1.30
C VAL A 120 -24.75 6.71 1.08
N GLY A 121 -24.14 6.19 2.14
CA GLY A 121 -22.87 5.45 2.10
C GLY A 121 -22.77 4.36 3.17
N GLY A 122 -21.60 3.73 3.26
CA GLY A 122 -21.37 2.61 4.15
C GLY A 122 -22.26 1.40 3.82
N PRO A 123 -22.60 0.54 4.80
CA PRO A 123 -23.40 -0.67 4.59
C PRO A 123 -24.79 -0.44 4.01
N GLN A 124 -25.34 0.77 4.19
CA GLN A 124 -26.64 1.15 3.61
C GLN A 124 -26.54 1.34 2.08
N GLY A 125 -25.41 1.90 1.62
CA GLY A 125 -25.17 2.13 0.20
C GLY A 125 -24.67 0.87 -0.52
N ASP A 126 -23.72 0.18 0.11
CA ASP A 126 -23.11 -1.04 -0.44
C ASP A 126 -22.55 -1.93 0.69
N ALA A 127 -23.10 -3.11 0.85
CA ALA A 127 -22.66 -4.06 1.87
C ALA A 127 -21.29 -4.65 1.51
N GLY A 128 -20.27 -4.33 2.32
CA GLY A 128 -18.91 -4.86 2.16
C GLY A 128 -18.71 -6.23 2.81
N LEU A 129 -17.72 -6.97 2.29
CA LEU A 129 -17.24 -8.22 2.88
C LEU A 129 -15.74 -8.14 3.15
N THR A 130 -15.31 -8.77 4.26
CA THR A 130 -13.90 -8.90 4.62
C THR A 130 -13.12 -9.61 3.51
N GLY A 131 -11.94 -9.09 3.14
CA GLY A 131 -11.06 -9.70 2.15
C GLY A 131 -11.49 -9.53 0.69
N ARG A 132 -12.38 -8.58 0.39
CA ARG A 132 -12.79 -8.25 -0.99
C ARG A 132 -12.11 -7.00 -1.55
N LYS A 133 -11.12 -6.44 -0.87
CA LYS A 133 -10.30 -5.30 -1.33
C LYS A 133 -8.82 -5.68 -1.35
N ILE A 134 -8.51 -6.90 -1.81
CA ILE A 134 -7.17 -7.49 -1.77
C ILE A 134 -6.12 -6.69 -2.56
N ILE A 135 -6.52 -6.00 -3.61
CA ILE A 135 -5.65 -5.16 -4.42
C ILE A 135 -5.34 -3.84 -3.69
N VAL A 136 -6.32 -3.26 -2.99
CA VAL A 136 -6.11 -2.09 -2.12
C VAL A 136 -5.24 -2.46 -0.92
N ASP A 137 -5.43 -3.66 -0.35
CA ASP A 137 -4.62 -4.17 0.76
C ASP A 137 -3.13 -4.31 0.40
N THR A 138 -2.80 -4.41 -0.89
CA THR A 138 -1.46 -4.68 -1.40
C THR A 138 -0.87 -3.51 -2.19
N TYR A 139 -0.84 -3.58 -3.53
CA TYR A 139 -0.09 -2.64 -4.37
C TYR A 139 -0.95 -1.86 -5.37
N GLY A 140 -2.28 -1.86 -5.20
CA GLY A 140 -3.20 -1.10 -6.05
C GLY A 140 -3.26 -1.58 -7.51
N GLY A 141 -2.89 -2.84 -7.78
CA GLY A 141 -2.85 -3.40 -9.14
C GLY A 141 -1.52 -3.19 -9.86
N TYR A 142 -0.51 -2.57 -9.21
CA TYR A 142 0.82 -2.37 -9.80
C TYR A 142 1.62 -3.67 -9.90
N ALA A 143 1.47 -4.58 -8.94
CA ALA A 143 2.09 -5.90 -8.90
C ALA A 143 1.08 -7.02 -9.09
N ARG A 144 1.57 -8.20 -9.47
CA ARG A 144 0.76 -9.42 -9.55
C ARG A 144 0.24 -9.83 -8.17
N HIS A 145 -0.92 -10.48 -8.13
CA HIS A 145 -1.56 -10.94 -6.90
C HIS A 145 -2.00 -12.39 -7.02
N GLY A 146 -1.74 -13.19 -5.97
CA GLY A 146 -2.11 -14.61 -5.94
C GLY A 146 -3.58 -14.88 -5.61
N GLY A 147 -4.36 -13.85 -5.22
CA GLY A 147 -5.79 -13.95 -4.91
C GLY A 147 -6.11 -14.15 -3.43
N GLY A 148 -5.11 -14.38 -2.57
CA GLY A 148 -5.30 -14.61 -1.13
C GLY A 148 -5.61 -13.33 -0.36
N ALA A 149 -6.72 -13.31 0.40
CA ALA A 149 -7.03 -12.21 1.33
C ALA A 149 -6.22 -12.34 2.63
N PHE A 150 -5.94 -11.21 3.29
CA PHE A 150 -5.21 -11.15 4.56
C PHE A 150 -6.15 -11.13 5.76
N SER A 151 -7.03 -10.13 5.82
CA SER A 151 -7.98 -9.96 6.93
C SER A 151 -8.90 -11.16 7.07
N GLY A 152 -9.17 -11.57 8.32
CA GLY A 152 -9.93 -12.77 8.63
C GLY A 152 -9.10 -14.07 8.72
N LYS A 153 -7.81 -14.04 8.33
CA LYS A 153 -6.89 -15.17 8.43
C LYS A 153 -5.89 -14.97 9.57
N ASP A 154 -5.62 -16.02 10.33
CA ASP A 154 -4.51 -16.01 11.28
C ASP A 154 -3.15 -16.21 10.56
N PRO A 155 -2.00 -15.95 11.23
CA PRO A 155 -0.68 -16.02 10.59
C PRO A 155 -0.25 -17.42 10.10
N THR A 156 -0.94 -18.47 10.46
CA THR A 156 -0.63 -19.83 9.94
C THR A 156 -1.00 -19.98 8.47
N LYS A 157 -1.86 -19.12 7.95
CA LYS A 157 -2.26 -19.06 6.53
C LYS A 157 -1.20 -18.34 5.72
N VAL A 158 -0.58 -19.05 4.78
CA VAL A 158 0.48 -18.51 3.91
C VAL A 158 0.01 -17.36 3.01
N ASP A 159 -1.27 -17.34 2.65
CA ASP A 159 -1.88 -16.20 1.95
C ASP A 159 -1.59 -14.87 2.64
N ARG A 160 -1.52 -14.87 3.97
CA ARG A 160 -1.18 -13.69 4.77
C ARG A 160 0.30 -13.66 5.11
N SER A 161 0.83 -14.62 5.85
CA SER A 161 2.20 -14.59 6.37
C SER A 161 3.26 -14.61 5.27
N ALA A 162 3.07 -15.42 4.22
CA ALA A 162 4.02 -15.48 3.13
C ALA A 162 3.94 -14.24 2.22
N ALA A 163 2.80 -13.59 2.09
CA ALA A 163 2.71 -12.31 1.39
C ALA A 163 3.51 -11.21 2.12
N TYR A 164 3.47 -11.19 3.45
CA TYR A 164 4.32 -10.29 4.24
C TYR A 164 5.81 -10.62 4.08
N ALA A 165 6.17 -11.92 4.10
CA ALA A 165 7.55 -12.34 3.86
C ALA A 165 8.02 -12.01 2.44
N ALA A 166 7.17 -12.19 1.43
CA ALA A 166 7.48 -11.82 0.05
C ALA A 166 7.74 -10.31 -0.09
N ARG A 167 6.93 -9.46 0.57
CA ARG A 167 7.19 -8.02 0.67
C ARG A 167 8.52 -7.72 1.34
N TYR A 168 8.82 -8.38 2.45
CA TYR A 168 10.08 -8.24 3.18
C TYR A 168 11.28 -8.53 2.29
N VAL A 169 11.23 -9.63 1.51
CA VAL A 169 12.29 -10.00 0.55
C VAL A 169 12.39 -8.95 -0.55
N ALA A 170 11.30 -8.60 -1.22
CA ALA A 170 11.30 -7.63 -2.32
C ALA A 170 11.84 -6.27 -1.86
N LYS A 171 11.41 -5.79 -0.69
CA LYS A 171 11.88 -4.54 -0.10
C LYS A 171 13.36 -4.60 0.27
N SER A 172 13.86 -5.74 0.77
CA SER A 172 15.27 -5.95 1.08
C SER A 172 16.15 -5.85 -0.16
N ILE A 173 15.70 -6.41 -1.30
CA ILE A 173 16.42 -6.35 -2.59
C ILE A 173 16.57 -4.89 -3.05
N VAL A 174 15.46 -4.14 -3.05
CA VAL A 174 15.48 -2.74 -3.51
C VAL A 174 16.27 -1.85 -2.54
N LYS A 175 16.12 -2.06 -1.23
CA LYS A 175 16.88 -1.34 -0.20
C LYS A 175 18.39 -1.62 -0.29
N ALA A 176 18.78 -2.84 -0.64
CA ALA A 176 20.16 -3.23 -0.91
C ALA A 176 20.73 -2.67 -2.23
N LYS A 177 19.90 -1.95 -3.02
CA LYS A 177 20.24 -1.44 -4.36
C LYS A 177 20.62 -2.52 -5.37
N LEU A 178 20.12 -3.74 -5.17
CA LEU A 178 20.34 -4.86 -6.11
C LEU A 178 19.36 -4.81 -7.29
N ALA A 179 18.29 -4.06 -7.19
CA ALA A 179 17.38 -3.72 -8.27
C ALA A 179 16.62 -2.43 -7.92
N LYS A 180 16.09 -1.72 -8.94
CA LYS A 180 15.16 -0.59 -8.72
C LYS A 180 13.73 -1.07 -8.47
N LYS A 181 13.38 -2.25 -9.01
CA LYS A 181 12.07 -2.89 -8.87
C LYS A 181 12.29 -4.37 -8.58
N ALA A 182 11.53 -4.94 -7.67
CA ALA A 182 11.56 -6.37 -7.38
C ALA A 182 10.16 -6.90 -7.08
N GLU A 183 9.80 -8.00 -7.73
CA GLU A 183 8.61 -8.79 -7.43
C GLU A 183 9.04 -10.19 -7.00
N VAL A 184 8.46 -10.70 -5.92
CA VAL A 184 8.78 -12.00 -5.35
C VAL A 184 7.52 -12.85 -5.26
N GLN A 185 7.55 -14.01 -5.90
CA GLN A 185 6.48 -15.00 -5.80
C GLN A 185 6.94 -16.19 -4.95
N LEU A 186 6.12 -16.57 -3.98
CA LEU A 186 6.30 -17.76 -3.16
C LEU A 186 5.14 -18.71 -3.38
N SER A 187 5.44 -20.00 -3.60
CA SER A 187 4.42 -21.05 -3.74
C SER A 187 4.64 -22.15 -2.71
N TYR A 188 3.55 -22.63 -2.13
CA TYR A 188 3.57 -23.70 -1.12
C TYR A 188 2.64 -24.84 -1.51
N ALA A 189 2.99 -26.05 -1.06
CA ALA A 189 2.09 -27.19 -1.08
C ALA A 189 1.64 -27.52 0.35
N ILE A 190 0.39 -27.92 0.52
CA ILE A 190 -0.15 -28.35 1.82
C ILE A 190 0.66 -29.52 2.34
N GLY A 191 1.08 -29.44 3.61
CA GLY A 191 1.91 -30.47 4.26
C GLY A 191 3.41 -30.37 3.97
N VAL A 192 3.85 -29.43 3.11
CA VAL A 192 5.28 -29.22 2.81
C VAL A 192 5.73 -27.86 3.37
N ALA A 193 6.65 -27.88 4.32
CA ALA A 193 7.06 -26.66 5.02
C ALA A 193 7.88 -25.70 4.15
N LYS A 194 8.76 -26.22 3.28
CA LYS A 194 9.55 -25.37 2.38
C LYS A 194 8.71 -24.88 1.20
N PRO A 195 8.90 -23.63 0.74
CA PRO A 195 8.32 -23.20 -0.54
C PRO A 195 8.72 -24.17 -1.65
N ILE A 196 7.76 -24.56 -2.49
CA ILE A 196 8.03 -25.40 -3.68
C ILE A 196 8.60 -24.56 -4.84
N SER A 197 8.35 -23.25 -4.82
CA SER A 197 8.91 -22.31 -5.80
C SER A 197 9.18 -20.96 -5.15
N ILE A 198 10.29 -20.35 -5.55
CA ILE A 198 10.65 -18.95 -5.26
C ILE A 198 11.02 -18.34 -6.60
N LEU A 199 10.24 -17.39 -7.07
CA LEU A 199 10.52 -16.61 -8.28
C LEU A 199 10.82 -15.17 -7.88
N VAL A 200 11.88 -14.61 -8.48
CA VAL A 200 12.25 -13.21 -8.32
C VAL A 200 12.30 -12.56 -9.69
N GLU A 201 11.58 -11.48 -9.87
CA GLU A 201 11.57 -10.67 -11.09
C GLU A 201 12.08 -9.27 -10.75
N THR A 202 13.06 -8.79 -11.52
CA THR A 202 13.67 -7.47 -11.32
C THR A 202 13.38 -6.47 -12.43
N PHE A 203 12.58 -6.87 -13.43
CA PHE A 203 12.15 -6.01 -14.54
C PHE A 203 13.34 -5.34 -15.26
N ASP A 204 14.38 -6.10 -15.53
CA ASP A 204 15.63 -5.67 -16.15
C ASP A 204 16.38 -4.55 -15.38
N THR A 205 16.05 -4.35 -14.09
CA THR A 205 16.73 -3.38 -13.23
C THR A 205 17.74 -4.01 -12.27
N GLY A 206 17.91 -5.34 -12.33
CA GLY A 206 18.82 -6.08 -11.45
C GLY A 206 20.29 -5.84 -11.79
N VAL A 207 21.14 -5.66 -10.77
CA VAL A 207 22.60 -5.52 -10.94
C VAL A 207 23.34 -6.86 -10.94
N ILE A 208 22.68 -7.93 -10.51
CA ILE A 208 23.13 -9.33 -10.59
C ILE A 208 22.04 -10.18 -11.25
N SER A 209 22.39 -11.38 -11.72
CA SER A 209 21.43 -12.27 -12.36
C SER A 209 20.31 -12.70 -11.40
N GLN A 210 19.11 -12.95 -11.95
CA GLN A 210 17.97 -13.46 -11.18
C GLN A 210 18.31 -14.81 -10.49
N ALA A 211 19.14 -15.64 -11.10
CA ALA A 211 19.60 -16.91 -10.54
C ALA A 211 20.43 -16.68 -9.27
N ASN A 212 21.44 -15.79 -9.33
CA ASN A 212 22.27 -15.44 -8.19
C ASN A 212 21.44 -14.79 -7.08
N LEU A 213 20.52 -13.90 -7.45
CA LEU A 213 19.62 -13.26 -6.49
C LEU A 213 18.73 -14.28 -5.79
N THR A 214 18.19 -15.25 -6.52
CA THR A 214 17.37 -16.33 -5.95
C THR A 214 18.17 -17.20 -4.97
N GLU A 215 19.42 -17.50 -5.26
CA GLU A 215 20.30 -18.27 -4.36
C GLU A 215 20.61 -17.46 -3.07
N LEU A 216 20.84 -16.17 -3.17
CA LEU A 216 20.99 -15.30 -1.99
C LEU A 216 19.72 -15.32 -1.13
N ILE A 217 18.53 -15.23 -1.75
CA ILE A 217 17.27 -15.27 -1.02
C ILE A 217 17.10 -16.59 -0.28
N LYS A 218 17.34 -17.73 -0.94
CA LYS A 218 17.28 -19.05 -0.28
C LYS A 218 18.25 -19.18 0.89
N LYS A 219 19.39 -18.52 0.83
CA LYS A 219 20.42 -18.56 1.88
C LYS A 219 20.09 -17.68 3.07
N TYR A 220 19.55 -16.47 2.84
CA TYR A 220 19.39 -15.46 3.89
C TYR A 220 17.96 -15.32 4.45
N PHE A 221 16.97 -15.95 3.81
CA PHE A 221 15.57 -15.91 4.28
C PHE A 221 15.03 -17.32 4.51
N ASP A 222 14.59 -17.59 5.73
CA ASP A 222 13.85 -18.80 6.03
C ASP A 222 12.35 -18.58 5.78
N LEU A 223 11.91 -19.00 4.60
CA LEU A 223 10.55 -18.78 4.12
C LEU A 223 9.58 -19.91 4.49
N ARG A 224 9.94 -20.78 5.45
CA ARG A 224 9.01 -21.76 6.03
C ARG A 224 7.96 -21.04 6.86
N PRO A 225 6.66 -21.43 6.84
CA PRO A 225 5.60 -20.70 7.54
C PRO A 225 5.88 -20.45 9.03
N ALA A 226 6.37 -21.46 9.76
CA ALA A 226 6.70 -21.30 11.17
C ALA A 226 7.87 -20.34 11.41
N ALA A 227 8.86 -20.31 10.51
CA ALA A 227 9.99 -19.38 10.58
C ALA A 227 9.53 -17.94 10.33
N ILE A 228 8.66 -17.70 9.36
CA ILE A 228 8.07 -16.38 9.09
C ILE A 228 7.31 -15.87 10.31
N ILE A 229 6.47 -16.73 10.93
CA ILE A 229 5.71 -16.38 12.14
C ILE A 229 6.65 -15.99 13.28
N LYS A 230 7.78 -16.70 13.43
CA LYS A 230 8.80 -16.42 14.44
C LYS A 230 9.56 -15.14 14.14
N GLU A 231 10.04 -14.96 12.91
CA GLU A 231 10.81 -13.79 12.44
C GLU A 231 10.05 -12.49 12.70
N PHE A 232 8.76 -12.46 12.35
CA PHE A 232 7.91 -11.29 12.53
C PHE A 232 7.17 -11.26 13.89
N ASP A 233 7.40 -12.23 14.76
CA ASP A 233 6.74 -12.35 16.07
C ASP A 233 5.20 -12.28 15.99
N LEU A 234 4.61 -12.81 14.91
CA LEU A 234 3.19 -12.64 14.59
C LEU A 234 2.21 -13.18 15.64
N ARG A 235 2.66 -14.07 16.51
CA ARG A 235 1.86 -14.59 17.64
C ARG A 235 1.73 -13.59 18.78
N ASN A 236 2.80 -12.84 19.06
CA ASN A 236 2.88 -11.97 20.24
C ASN A 236 2.57 -10.51 19.91
N LEU A 237 2.77 -10.08 18.66
CA LEU A 237 2.51 -8.71 18.23
C LEU A 237 1.11 -8.19 18.62
N PRO A 238 0.01 -8.95 18.45
CA PRO A 238 -1.30 -8.48 18.87
C PRO A 238 -1.34 -8.12 20.35
N LYS A 239 -0.75 -8.95 21.23
CA LYS A 239 -0.68 -8.68 22.67
C LYS A 239 0.21 -7.48 22.98
N LYS A 240 1.42 -7.42 22.37
CA LYS A 240 2.37 -6.30 22.55
C LYS A 240 1.79 -4.95 22.12
N MET A 241 0.88 -4.96 21.14
CA MET A 241 0.24 -3.76 20.60
C MET A 241 -1.23 -3.57 21.06
N GLY A 242 -1.54 -4.05 22.27
CA GLY A 242 -2.86 -3.83 22.90
C GLY A 242 -4.03 -4.52 22.17
N GLY A 243 -3.79 -5.66 21.53
CA GLY A 243 -4.81 -6.47 20.86
C GLY A 243 -5.27 -5.93 19.49
N LYS A 244 -4.72 -4.80 19.02
CA LYS A 244 -5.24 -4.08 17.82
C LYS A 244 -4.31 -4.14 16.61
N PHE A 245 -3.23 -4.91 16.64
CA PHE A 245 -2.24 -4.96 15.56
C PHE A 245 -2.86 -5.23 14.18
N PHE A 246 -3.52 -6.37 14.03
CA PHE A 246 -4.13 -6.75 12.74
C PHE A 246 -5.32 -5.86 12.35
N ARG A 247 -6.02 -5.26 13.32
CA ARG A 247 -7.07 -4.28 13.03
C ARG A 247 -6.49 -3.01 12.38
N LYS A 248 -5.32 -2.56 12.82
CA LYS A 248 -4.66 -1.36 12.26
C LYS A 248 -4.20 -1.58 10.81
N THR A 249 -3.87 -2.82 10.42
CA THR A 249 -3.49 -3.13 9.03
C THR A 249 -4.68 -3.30 8.09
N ALA A 250 -5.91 -3.43 8.60
CA ALA A 250 -7.10 -3.69 7.80
C ALA A 250 -7.61 -2.48 7.00
N SER A 251 -7.05 -1.29 7.22
CA SER A 251 -7.33 -0.08 6.45
C SER A 251 -6.02 0.56 5.97
N TYR A 252 -6.06 1.24 4.83
CA TYR A 252 -4.93 1.95 4.20
C TYR A 252 -3.77 1.05 3.77
N GLY A 253 -4.04 -0.22 3.48
CA GLY A 253 -3.06 -1.21 3.02
C GLY A 253 -2.21 -1.83 4.12
N HIS A 254 -1.61 -2.96 3.79
CA HIS A 254 -0.75 -3.74 4.70
C HIS A 254 0.75 -3.47 4.48
N PHE A 255 1.11 -2.71 3.44
CA PHE A 255 2.49 -2.44 3.04
C PHE A 255 2.78 -0.94 2.97
N GLY A 256 4.05 -0.57 3.16
CA GLY A 256 4.51 0.80 3.05
C GLY A 256 3.96 1.76 4.12
N ARG A 257 3.44 1.25 5.23
CA ARG A 257 2.85 2.03 6.32
C ARG A 257 3.94 2.69 7.17
N ARG A 258 4.03 4.00 7.09
CA ARG A 258 4.99 4.80 7.89
C ARG A 258 4.49 5.12 9.30
N ASP A 259 3.19 4.99 9.51
CA ASP A 259 2.47 5.23 10.77
C ASP A 259 2.39 4.00 11.68
N LEU A 260 2.81 2.83 11.18
CA LEU A 260 2.78 1.57 11.92
C LEU A 260 4.16 0.93 11.98
N ASP A 261 4.47 0.34 13.13
CA ASP A 261 5.68 -0.46 13.33
C ASP A 261 5.48 -1.89 12.83
N LEU A 262 5.64 -2.10 11.51
CA LEU A 262 5.41 -3.38 10.85
C LEU A 262 6.73 -4.15 10.66
N PRO A 263 6.86 -5.39 11.20
CA PRO A 263 8.11 -6.16 11.12
C PRO A 263 8.59 -6.40 9.69
N TRP A 264 7.68 -6.65 8.75
CA TRP A 264 8.02 -6.90 7.35
C TRP A 264 8.43 -5.66 6.57
N GLU A 265 8.39 -4.48 7.19
CA GLU A 265 8.91 -3.24 6.61
C GLU A 265 10.32 -2.89 7.13
N LYS A 266 10.82 -3.58 8.18
CA LYS A 266 12.15 -3.38 8.79
C LYS A 266 13.18 -4.25 8.07
N VAL A 267 13.79 -3.72 7.04
CA VAL A 267 14.64 -4.49 6.11
C VAL A 267 16.11 -4.16 6.18
N GLU A 268 16.53 -3.24 7.04
CA GLU A 268 17.88 -2.66 7.06
C GLU A 268 18.97 -3.73 7.21
N GLU A 269 18.78 -4.66 8.15
CA GLU A 269 19.73 -5.75 8.39
C GLU A 269 19.83 -6.70 7.20
N LYS A 270 18.68 -7.15 6.67
CA LYS A 270 18.66 -8.05 5.52
C LYS A 270 19.18 -7.39 4.25
N ALA A 271 18.90 -6.10 4.06
CA ALA A 271 19.45 -5.34 2.94
C ALA A 271 20.98 -5.24 3.02
N ALA A 272 21.54 -4.99 4.21
CA ALA A 272 23.00 -4.97 4.42
C ALA A 272 23.62 -6.35 4.15
N GLN A 273 23.02 -7.43 4.65
CA GLN A 273 23.44 -8.80 4.38
C GLN A 273 23.44 -9.14 2.88
N LEU A 274 22.39 -8.77 2.16
CA LEU A 274 22.29 -8.99 0.71
C LEU A 274 23.32 -8.18 -0.05
N ALA A 275 23.51 -6.89 0.30
CA ALA A 275 24.49 -6.02 -0.35
C ALA A 275 25.93 -6.56 -0.19
N GLU A 276 26.28 -7.04 1.01
CA GLU A 276 27.62 -7.63 1.25
C GLU A 276 27.77 -8.94 0.48
N ALA A 277 26.78 -9.82 0.57
CA ALA A 277 26.87 -11.14 -0.08
C ALA A 277 26.82 -11.07 -1.62
N SER A 278 26.27 -10.02 -2.19
CA SER A 278 26.20 -9.83 -3.64
C SER A 278 27.54 -9.43 -4.29
N LYS A 279 28.50 -8.94 -3.52
CA LYS A 279 29.80 -8.47 -4.03
C LYS A 279 30.56 -9.53 -4.83
N VAL A 280 30.33 -10.81 -4.56
CA VAL A 280 30.96 -11.91 -5.30
C VAL A 280 30.37 -12.12 -6.72
N PHE A 281 29.28 -11.44 -7.04
CA PHE A 281 28.58 -11.55 -8.32
C PHE A 281 28.62 -10.24 -9.14
N LEU A 282 29.15 -9.16 -8.58
CA LEU A 282 29.40 -7.88 -9.23
C LEU A 282 30.76 -7.86 -9.92
#